data_a64250aa87c93ad80bd79bd0558e7f9a
#
_entry.id   a64250aa87c93ad80bd79bd0558e7f9a
#
_cell.length_a   1.000
_cell.length_b   1.000
_cell.length_c   1.000
_cell.angle_alpha   90.00
_cell.angle_beta   90.00
_cell.angle_gamma   90.00
#
_symmetry.space_group_name_H-M   'P 1'
#
loop_
_entity.id
_entity.type
_entity.pdbx_description
1 polymer ?
#
loop_
_entity_poly.entity_id
_entity_poly.type
_entity_poly.pdbx_seq_one_letter_code
_entity_poly.pdbx_strand_id
1 'polypeptide(L)'
;MIQRIQSLYLLVVILLSSLMLYLSIVPSFGMELNSWFYAYYGFYSIPLLATICLFLYSKRKIQSILCFVLILFNLVVVQICGLKAFEGNTHTIILLVPVASIVECILLFLARRAIDKDEKLVRSIDRIR
;
A
#
# COMPACT_ATOMS: atom_id res chain seq x y z
N MET A 1 -0.79 19.52 -13.19
CA MET A 1 -0.88 18.18 -13.86
C MET A 1 -0.24 17.05 -13.05
N ILE A 2 0.85 17.24 -12.34
CA ILE A 2 1.56 16.20 -11.58
C ILE A 2 0.72 15.65 -10.41
N GLN A 3 -0.08 16.47 -9.75
CA GLN A 3 -0.99 16.03 -8.67
C GLN A 3 -1.99 14.93 -9.10
N ARG A 4 -2.43 14.93 -10.35
CA ARG A 4 -3.36 13.91 -10.87
C ARG A 4 -2.70 12.53 -10.96
N ILE A 5 -1.40 12.49 -11.30
CA ILE A 5 -0.64 11.24 -11.41
C ILE A 5 -0.42 10.60 -10.04
N GLN A 6 -0.13 11.42 -9.00
CA GLN A 6 0.02 10.95 -7.62
C GLN A 6 -1.27 10.32 -7.09
N SER A 7 -2.41 11.03 -7.30
CA SER A 7 -3.73 10.54 -6.89
C SER A 7 -4.10 9.24 -7.61
N LEU A 8 -3.70 9.10 -8.87
CA LEU A 8 -3.95 7.90 -9.65
C LEU A 8 -3.20 6.69 -9.09
N TYR A 9 -1.91 6.84 -8.76
CA TYR A 9 -1.15 5.75 -8.13
C TYR A 9 -1.75 5.33 -6.79
N LEU A 10 -2.12 6.28 -5.92
CA LEU A 10 -2.75 5.99 -4.64
C LEU A 10 -4.12 5.33 -4.81
N LEU A 11 -4.91 5.75 -5.79
CA LEU A 11 -6.21 5.15 -6.09
C LEU A 11 -6.04 3.68 -6.53
N VAL A 12 -5.06 3.39 -7.39
CA VAL A 12 -4.77 1.99 -7.79
C VAL A 12 -4.35 1.15 -6.59
N VAL A 13 -3.53 1.69 -5.67
CA VAL A 13 -3.16 0.99 -4.43
C VAL A 13 -4.39 0.70 -3.57
N ILE A 14 -5.32 1.65 -3.40
CA ILE A 14 -6.56 1.46 -2.66
C ILE A 14 -7.42 0.36 -3.29
N LEU A 15 -7.57 0.36 -4.60
CA LEU A 15 -8.36 -0.66 -5.32
C LEU A 15 -7.71 -2.04 -5.18
N LEU A 16 -6.39 -2.13 -5.34
CA LEU A 16 -5.68 -3.40 -5.26
C LEU A 16 -5.73 -3.98 -3.85
N SER A 17 -5.45 -3.18 -2.82
CA SER A 17 -5.52 -3.61 -1.42
C SER A 17 -6.94 -3.97 -0.98
N SER A 18 -7.96 -3.23 -1.44
CA SER A 18 -9.36 -3.56 -1.13
C SER A 18 -9.82 -4.85 -1.83
N LEU A 19 -9.35 -5.11 -3.05
CA LEU A 19 -9.61 -6.37 -3.76
C LEU A 19 -8.97 -7.56 -3.03
N MET A 20 -7.72 -7.44 -2.59
CA MET A 20 -7.03 -8.49 -1.84
C MET A 20 -7.73 -8.77 -0.50
N LEU A 21 -8.20 -7.72 0.16
CA LEU A 21 -8.98 -7.81 1.37
C LEU A 21 -10.31 -8.54 1.14
N TYR A 22 -11.02 -8.21 0.07
CA TYR A 22 -12.25 -8.90 -0.30
C TYR A 22 -12.01 -10.39 -0.57
N LEU A 23 -10.99 -10.74 -1.33
CA LEU A 23 -10.63 -12.14 -1.61
C LEU A 23 -10.25 -12.90 -0.35
N SER A 24 -9.67 -12.25 0.66
CA SER A 24 -9.33 -12.90 1.93
C SER A 24 -10.54 -13.24 2.80
N ILE A 25 -11.67 -12.52 2.62
CA ILE A 25 -12.92 -12.75 3.37
C ILE A 25 -13.76 -13.87 2.74
N VAL A 26 -13.61 -14.11 1.43
CA VAL A 26 -14.42 -15.12 0.73
C VAL A 26 -14.01 -16.53 1.16
N PRO A 27 -14.96 -17.37 1.66
CA PRO A 27 -14.64 -18.69 2.24
C PRO A 27 -13.95 -19.66 1.27
N SER A 28 -14.15 -19.50 -0.04
CA SER A 28 -13.53 -20.35 -1.07
C SER A 28 -12.02 -20.16 -1.20
N PHE A 29 -11.51 -19.00 -0.74
CA PHE A 29 -10.08 -18.68 -0.66
C PHE A 29 -9.60 -18.68 0.79
N GLY A 30 -10.52 -18.97 1.74
CA GLY A 30 -10.42 -18.70 3.15
C GLY A 30 -9.28 -19.41 3.86
N MET A 31 -8.64 -18.65 4.68
CA MET A 31 -7.73 -19.13 5.71
C MET A 31 -8.50 -19.43 6.98
N GLU A 32 -8.15 -20.49 7.69
CA GLU A 32 -8.65 -20.70 9.03
C GLU A 32 -8.26 -19.51 9.94
N LEU A 33 -9.27 -18.92 10.57
CA LEU A 33 -9.19 -17.63 11.30
C LEU A 33 -8.14 -17.60 12.44
N ASN A 34 -7.71 -18.75 12.95
CA ASN A 34 -7.01 -18.83 14.23
C ASN A 34 -5.50 -18.46 14.23
N SER A 35 -4.79 -18.54 13.10
CA SER A 35 -3.34 -18.26 13.07
C SER A 35 -2.95 -16.96 12.34
N TRP A 36 -3.90 -16.34 11.66
CA TRP A 36 -3.66 -15.21 10.74
C TRP A 36 -4.21 -13.88 11.23
N PHE A 37 -4.66 -13.82 12.47
CA PHE A 37 -5.30 -12.65 13.07
C PHE A 37 -4.48 -11.36 12.89
N TYR A 38 -3.16 -11.43 13.07
CA TYR A 38 -2.27 -10.26 12.95
C TYR A 38 -2.04 -9.84 11.49
N ALA A 39 -1.90 -10.77 10.57
CA ALA A 39 -1.78 -10.46 9.15
C ALA A 39 -3.09 -9.85 8.62
N TYR A 40 -4.22 -10.32 9.09
CA TYR A 40 -5.54 -9.84 8.73
C TYR A 40 -5.74 -8.37 9.10
N TYR A 41 -5.40 -7.98 10.32
CA TYR A 41 -5.47 -6.57 10.75
C TYR A 41 -4.50 -5.68 9.97
N GLY A 42 -3.32 -6.15 9.63
CA GLY A 42 -2.39 -5.46 8.75
C GLY A 42 -3.01 -5.14 7.38
N PHE A 43 -3.73 -6.10 6.78
CA PHE A 43 -4.43 -5.91 5.51
C PHE A 43 -5.53 -4.84 5.56
N TYR A 44 -6.31 -4.78 6.64
CA TYR A 44 -7.35 -3.75 6.81
C TYR A 44 -6.78 -2.35 6.93
N SER A 45 -5.59 -2.21 7.51
CA SER A 45 -4.96 -0.90 7.70
C SER A 45 -4.43 -0.29 6.41
N ILE A 46 -4.02 -1.09 5.42
CA ILE A 46 -3.42 -0.60 4.16
C ILE A 46 -4.39 0.26 3.35
N PRO A 47 -5.61 -0.20 2.96
CA PRO A 47 -6.53 0.62 2.20
C PRO A 47 -7.01 1.84 2.97
N LEU A 48 -7.15 1.73 4.29
CA LEU A 48 -7.55 2.84 5.14
C LEU A 48 -6.47 3.92 5.18
N LEU A 49 -5.21 3.54 5.43
CA LEU A 49 -4.08 4.47 5.43
C LEU A 49 -3.81 5.06 4.05
N ALA A 50 -3.97 4.29 2.97
CA ALA A 50 -3.84 4.79 1.60
C ALA A 50 -4.93 5.81 1.27
N THR A 51 -6.17 5.61 1.75
CA THR A 51 -7.26 6.56 1.61
C THR A 51 -6.96 7.86 2.38
N ILE A 52 -6.48 7.76 3.62
CA ILE A 52 -6.04 8.94 4.39
C ILE A 52 -4.92 9.68 3.65
N CYS A 53 -3.94 8.94 3.11
CA CYS A 53 -2.84 9.50 2.33
C CYS A 53 -3.34 10.27 1.09
N LEU A 54 -4.39 9.79 0.43
CA LEU A 54 -5.01 10.46 -0.71
C LEU A 54 -5.65 11.79 -0.29
N PHE A 55 -6.36 11.85 0.85
CA PHE A 55 -6.97 13.08 1.35
C PHE A 55 -5.96 14.10 1.88
N LEU A 56 -4.74 13.67 2.26
CA LEU A 56 -3.68 14.56 2.74
C LEU A 56 -2.92 15.27 1.60
N TYR A 57 -3.50 15.43 0.43
CA TYR A 57 -2.88 16.09 -0.73
C TYR A 57 -2.40 17.52 -0.42
N SER A 58 -3.01 18.19 0.55
CA SER A 58 -2.63 19.55 1.00
C SER A 58 -1.32 19.58 1.79
N LYS A 59 -0.96 18.48 2.47
CA LYS A 59 0.24 18.38 3.33
C LYS A 59 1.25 17.39 2.74
N ARG A 60 1.93 17.80 1.65
CA ARG A 60 2.81 16.94 0.83
C ARG A 60 3.89 16.22 1.62
N LYS A 61 4.52 16.88 2.60
CA LYS A 61 5.54 16.24 3.46
C LYS A 61 4.98 15.06 4.25
N ILE A 62 3.80 15.23 4.85
CA ILE A 62 3.13 14.17 5.62
C ILE A 62 2.71 13.04 4.68
N GLN A 63 2.20 13.38 3.50
CA GLN A 63 1.84 12.42 2.47
C GLN A 63 3.04 11.55 2.03
N SER A 64 4.21 12.14 1.81
CA SER A 64 5.44 11.40 1.46
C SER A 64 5.89 10.45 2.58
N ILE A 65 5.79 10.89 3.85
CA ILE A 65 6.09 10.04 5.02
C ILE A 65 5.09 8.89 5.13
N LEU A 66 3.80 9.14 4.93
CA LEU A 66 2.77 8.09 4.96
C LEU A 66 2.97 7.06 3.85
N CYS A 67 3.34 7.48 2.64
CA CYS A 67 3.70 6.54 1.57
C CYS A 67 4.87 5.64 1.98
N PHE A 68 5.87 6.17 2.67
CA PHE A 68 6.99 5.38 3.17
C PHE A 68 6.56 4.38 4.24
N VAL A 69 5.72 4.80 5.18
CA VAL A 69 5.15 3.91 6.21
C VAL A 69 4.34 2.79 5.56
N LEU A 70 3.53 3.09 4.56
CA LEU A 70 2.77 2.09 3.80
C LEU A 70 3.68 1.07 3.09
N ILE A 71 4.81 1.51 2.53
CA ILE A 71 5.79 0.60 1.94
C ILE A 71 6.35 -0.36 3.01
N LEU A 72 6.70 0.14 4.19
CA LEU A 72 7.18 -0.71 5.29
C LEU A 72 6.12 -1.73 5.72
N PHE A 73 4.85 -1.31 5.83
CA PHE A 73 3.74 -2.22 6.13
C PHE A 73 3.60 -3.33 5.09
N ASN A 74 3.64 -2.99 3.80
CA ASN A 74 3.57 -3.97 2.72
C ASN A 74 4.75 -4.97 2.77
N LEU A 75 5.95 -4.51 3.08
CA LEU A 75 7.12 -5.40 3.23
C LEU A 75 6.94 -6.39 4.39
N VAL A 76 6.37 -5.96 5.51
CA VAL A 76 6.06 -6.85 6.64
C VAL A 76 5.03 -7.90 6.24
N VAL A 77 4.00 -7.52 5.48
CA VAL A 77 3.00 -8.45 4.95
C VAL A 77 3.64 -9.50 4.04
N VAL A 78 4.52 -9.08 3.12
CA VAL A 78 5.27 -10.01 2.25
C VAL A 78 6.08 -11.01 3.07
N GLN A 79 6.76 -10.57 4.12
CA GLN A 79 7.54 -11.46 4.99
C GLN A 79 6.67 -12.48 5.72
N ILE A 80 5.55 -12.04 6.32
CA ILE A 80 4.63 -12.94 7.04
C ILE A 80 4.06 -13.99 6.09
N CYS A 81 3.59 -13.58 4.91
CA CYS A 81 3.07 -14.52 3.91
C CYS A 81 4.15 -15.48 3.39
N GLY A 82 5.37 -14.98 3.19
CA GLY A 82 6.50 -15.80 2.78
C GLY A 82 6.84 -16.89 3.79
N LEU A 83 6.91 -16.54 5.09
CA LEU A 83 7.18 -17.53 6.16
C LEU A 83 6.10 -18.61 6.18
N LYS A 84 4.84 -18.25 6.01
CA LYS A 84 3.74 -19.22 5.99
C LYS A 84 3.74 -20.13 4.76
N ALA A 85 4.13 -19.62 3.61
CA ALA A 85 4.33 -20.45 2.42
C ALA A 85 5.44 -21.51 2.65
N PHE A 86 6.51 -21.16 3.37
CA PHE A 86 7.56 -22.09 3.76
C PHE A 86 7.08 -23.15 4.77
N GLU A 87 6.13 -22.86 5.63
CA GLU A 87 5.49 -23.82 6.56
C GLU A 87 4.59 -24.85 5.84
N GLY A 88 4.54 -24.83 4.51
CA GLY A 88 3.74 -25.77 3.70
C GLY A 88 2.28 -25.37 3.52
N ASN A 89 1.92 -24.17 3.88
CA ASN A 89 0.56 -23.65 3.70
C ASN A 89 0.41 -23.14 2.26
N THR A 90 -0.14 -23.94 1.37
CA THR A 90 -0.22 -23.66 -0.08
C THR A 90 -1.56 -23.05 -0.52
N HIS A 91 -2.29 -22.38 0.38
CA HIS A 91 -3.50 -21.67 0.00
C HIS A 91 -3.19 -20.59 -1.05
N THR A 92 -3.99 -20.54 -2.11
CA THR A 92 -3.79 -19.63 -3.25
C THR A 92 -3.64 -18.17 -2.82
N ILE A 93 -4.32 -17.75 -1.77
CA ILE A 93 -4.25 -16.37 -1.27
C ILE A 93 -2.89 -16.05 -0.66
N ILE A 94 -2.21 -17.01 -0.04
CA ILE A 94 -0.86 -16.84 0.55
C ILE A 94 0.17 -16.53 -0.53
N LEU A 95 -0.05 -17.03 -1.74
CA LEU A 95 0.82 -16.76 -2.89
C LEU A 95 0.44 -15.46 -3.61
N LEU A 96 -0.85 -15.14 -3.67
CA LEU A 96 -1.35 -13.92 -4.36
C LEU A 96 -1.02 -12.64 -3.59
N VAL A 97 -1.17 -12.66 -2.27
CA VAL A 97 -0.95 -11.49 -1.43
C VAL A 97 0.45 -10.89 -1.53
N PRO A 98 1.55 -11.65 -1.41
CA PRO A 98 2.89 -11.06 -1.54
C PRO A 98 3.14 -10.50 -2.93
N VAL A 99 2.59 -11.09 -3.98
CA VAL A 99 2.71 -10.55 -5.35
C VAL A 99 2.00 -9.19 -5.45
N ALA A 100 0.77 -9.09 -4.94
CA ALA A 100 0.04 -7.84 -4.90
C ALA A 100 0.76 -6.77 -4.07
N SER A 101 1.27 -7.14 -2.88
CA SER A 101 2.01 -6.22 -2.01
C SER A 101 3.30 -5.71 -2.64
N ILE A 102 4.00 -6.51 -3.44
CA ILE A 102 5.17 -6.05 -4.22
C ILE A 102 4.75 -4.99 -5.25
N VAL A 103 3.65 -5.22 -5.97
CA VAL A 103 3.11 -4.23 -6.93
C VAL A 103 2.72 -2.94 -6.21
N GLU A 104 2.06 -3.05 -5.05
CA GLU A 104 1.72 -1.88 -4.21
C GLU A 104 2.96 -1.12 -3.75
N CYS A 105 4.03 -1.80 -3.34
CA CYS A 105 5.30 -1.15 -2.99
C CYS A 105 5.86 -0.33 -4.16
N ILE A 106 5.83 -0.87 -5.38
CA ILE A 106 6.30 -0.15 -6.58
C ILE A 106 5.44 1.08 -6.83
N LEU A 107 4.12 0.95 -6.77
CA LEU A 107 3.18 2.06 -6.97
C LEU A 107 3.34 3.15 -5.91
N LEU A 108 3.49 2.79 -4.64
CA LEU A 108 3.74 3.71 -3.53
C LEU A 108 5.08 4.44 -3.68
N PHE A 109 6.12 3.73 -4.13
CA PHE A 109 7.41 4.34 -4.41
C PHE A 109 7.32 5.38 -5.55
N LEU A 110 6.60 5.05 -6.63
CA LEU A 110 6.35 5.99 -7.74
C LEU A 110 5.53 7.20 -7.28
N ALA A 111 4.49 6.97 -6.46
CA ALA A 111 3.69 8.03 -5.85
C ALA A 111 4.56 8.97 -5.01
N ARG A 112 5.39 8.43 -4.11
CA ARG A 112 6.32 9.20 -3.29
C ARG A 112 7.28 10.02 -4.12
N ARG A 113 7.90 9.41 -5.14
CA ARG A 113 8.82 10.13 -6.05
C ARG A 113 8.12 11.28 -6.77
N ALA A 114 6.87 11.10 -7.16
CA ALA A 114 6.08 12.16 -7.79
C ALA A 114 5.75 13.29 -6.80
N ILE A 115 5.41 12.98 -5.53
CA ILE A 115 5.17 13.95 -4.46
C ILE A 115 6.42 14.78 -4.19
N ASP A 116 7.57 14.14 -4.03
CA ASP A 116 8.85 14.81 -3.74
C ASP A 116 9.28 15.73 -4.90
N LYS A 117 9.04 15.32 -6.16
CA LYS A 117 9.28 16.14 -7.34
C LYS A 117 8.41 17.39 -7.35
N ASP A 118 7.12 17.24 -7.01
CA ASP A 118 6.17 18.36 -6.97
C ASP A 118 6.53 19.36 -5.85
N GLU A 119 6.95 18.87 -4.68
CA GLU A 119 7.42 19.73 -3.59
C GLU A 119 8.66 20.55 -3.98
N LYS A 120 9.62 19.95 -4.69
CA LYS A 120 10.81 20.65 -5.20
C LYS A 120 10.44 21.77 -6.18
N LEU A 121 9.48 21.53 -7.07
CA LEU A 121 9.00 22.55 -8.02
C LEU A 121 8.36 23.74 -7.30
N VAL A 122 7.52 23.49 -6.30
CA VAL A 122 6.90 24.57 -5.52
C VAL A 122 7.95 25.41 -4.80
N ARG A 123 8.91 24.78 -4.14
CA ARG A 123 10.00 25.47 -3.43
C ARG A 123 10.90 26.29 -4.39
N SER A 124 11.07 25.86 -5.65
CA SER A 124 11.85 26.62 -6.62
C SER A 124 11.14 27.91 -7.04
N ILE A 125 9.81 27.87 -7.15
CA ILE A 125 8.99 29.05 -7.48
C ILE A 125 8.99 30.07 -6.33
N ASP A 126 8.90 29.60 -5.08
CA ASP A 126 8.92 30.48 -3.90
C ASP A 126 10.27 31.22 -3.72
N ARG A 127 11.38 30.68 -4.25
CA ARG A 127 12.70 31.33 -4.20
C ARG A 127 12.88 32.45 -5.22
N ILE A 128 12.03 32.51 -6.24
CA ILE A 128 12.10 33.54 -7.30
C ILE A 128 11.28 34.78 -6.94
N ARG A 129 10.48 34.71 -5.89
CA ARG A 129 9.69 35.82 -5.35
C ARG A 129 10.39 36.51 -4.20
#